data_94be137ae583fd21884c81f386789a15
#
_entry.id   94be137ae583fd21884c81f386789a15
#
_cell.length_a   1.000
_cell.length_b   1.000
_cell.length_c   1.000
_cell.angle_alpha   90.00
_cell.angle_beta   90.00
_cell.angle_gamma   90.00
#
_symmetry.space_group_name_H-M   'P 1'
#
loop_
_entity.id
_entity.type
_entity.pdbx_description
1 polymer ?
#
loop_
_entity_poly.entity_id
_entity_poly.type
_entity_poly.pdbx_seq_one_letter_code
_entity_poly.pdbx_strand_id
1 'polypeptide(L)'
;MKKSILTLSTFALIVGTLATSCNSPKEKVENAQENVADAHEDLNKANEEYLKDVESYKIETAEKIEANNKSIAEFNTRIEKEKKDVKAEYQKKIMDLEQKNSDMKKKMDEYKESGKENWEKFKTEFNRDMDELGNAFKDLTVKNVK
;
A
#
# COMPACT_ATOMS: atom_id res chain seq x y z
N MET A 1 -33.07 4.73 -31.81
CA MET A 1 -33.38 3.32 -32.16
C MET A 1 -32.64 2.44 -31.16
N LYS A 2 -33.43 1.77 -30.34
CA LYS A 2 -32.97 0.86 -29.27
C LYS A 2 -32.50 -0.45 -29.86
N LYS A 3 -31.35 -0.98 -29.46
CA LYS A 3 -31.03 -2.39 -29.59
C LYS A 3 -30.40 -2.88 -28.29
N SER A 4 -31.26 -3.43 -27.44
CA SER A 4 -30.91 -4.29 -26.31
C SER A 4 -30.36 -5.59 -26.83
N ILE A 5 -29.15 -5.94 -26.46
CA ILE A 5 -28.61 -7.29 -26.70
C ILE A 5 -28.72 -8.02 -25.36
N LEU A 6 -29.72 -8.88 -25.29
CA LEU A 6 -29.86 -9.91 -24.25
C LEU A 6 -28.84 -11.00 -24.56
N THR A 7 -27.79 -11.10 -23.80
CA THR A 7 -26.92 -12.27 -23.79
C THR A 7 -27.54 -13.32 -22.86
N LEU A 8 -28.12 -14.31 -23.51
CA LEU A 8 -28.65 -15.51 -22.86
C LEU A 8 -27.48 -16.36 -22.36
N SER A 9 -27.29 -16.37 -21.04
CA SER A 9 -26.31 -17.23 -20.39
C SER A 9 -26.83 -18.66 -20.37
N THR A 10 -26.24 -19.51 -21.19
CA THR A 10 -26.48 -20.95 -21.23
C THR A 10 -25.94 -21.59 -19.96
N PHE A 11 -26.83 -21.96 -19.06
CA PHE A 11 -26.55 -22.81 -17.90
C PHE A 11 -26.26 -24.24 -18.39
N ALA A 12 -24.98 -24.60 -18.47
CA ALA A 12 -24.58 -25.99 -18.74
C ALA A 12 -24.84 -26.81 -17.47
N LEU A 13 -25.91 -27.56 -17.48
CA LEU A 13 -26.21 -28.64 -16.51
C LEU A 13 -25.16 -29.74 -16.66
N ILE A 14 -24.12 -29.69 -15.82
CA ILE A 14 -23.23 -30.82 -15.61
C ILE A 14 -23.98 -31.81 -14.71
N VAL A 15 -24.58 -32.81 -15.33
CA VAL A 15 -25.06 -34.00 -14.65
C VAL A 15 -23.83 -34.84 -14.32
N GLY A 16 -23.15 -34.48 -13.22
CA GLY A 16 -22.07 -35.27 -12.62
C GLY A 16 -22.69 -36.40 -11.79
N THR A 17 -22.29 -37.58 -12.07
CA THR A 17 -22.54 -38.88 -11.42
C THR A 17 -22.67 -38.75 -9.91
N LEU A 18 -23.85 -39.10 -9.38
CA LEU A 18 -24.13 -39.31 -7.97
C LEU A 18 -23.34 -40.54 -7.48
N ALA A 19 -22.09 -40.33 -7.09
CA ALA A 19 -21.49 -41.23 -6.11
C ALA A 19 -22.26 -40.99 -4.81
N THR A 20 -23.15 -41.92 -4.48
CA THR A 20 -23.90 -41.98 -3.24
C THR A 20 -22.91 -42.23 -2.09
N SER A 21 -22.24 -41.19 -1.63
CA SER A 21 -21.68 -41.16 -0.30
C SER A 21 -22.87 -41.00 0.64
N CYS A 22 -23.19 -42.05 1.36
CA CYS A 22 -24.25 -42.09 2.37
C CYS A 22 -23.82 -41.32 3.61
N ASN A 23 -23.62 -40.03 3.51
CA ASN A 23 -23.54 -39.20 4.70
C ASN A 23 -24.97 -38.88 5.14
N SER A 24 -25.27 -39.16 6.41
CA SER A 24 -26.57 -38.83 6.98
C SER A 24 -26.84 -37.34 6.87
N PRO A 25 -28.10 -36.87 6.81
CA PRO A 25 -28.40 -35.45 6.81
C PRO A 25 -27.76 -34.70 8.01
N LYS A 26 -27.58 -35.37 9.12
CA LYS A 26 -26.92 -34.87 10.32
C LYS A 26 -25.42 -34.62 10.08
N GLU A 27 -24.70 -35.60 9.52
CA GLU A 27 -23.29 -35.45 9.16
C GLU A 27 -23.04 -34.31 8.17
N LYS A 28 -23.94 -34.12 7.20
CA LYS A 28 -23.84 -33.01 6.24
C LYS A 28 -23.96 -31.65 6.94
N VAL A 29 -24.79 -31.53 7.96
CA VAL A 29 -24.94 -30.31 8.77
C VAL A 29 -23.71 -30.09 9.63
N GLU A 30 -23.19 -31.13 10.30
CA GLU A 30 -21.99 -31.04 11.12
C GLU A 30 -20.77 -30.62 10.27
N ASN A 31 -20.55 -31.24 9.14
CA ASN A 31 -19.46 -30.85 8.22
C ASN A 31 -19.62 -29.42 7.67
N ALA A 32 -20.84 -28.99 7.39
CA ALA A 32 -21.08 -27.61 6.97
C ALA A 32 -20.81 -26.60 8.08
N GLN A 33 -21.13 -26.92 9.33
CA GLN A 33 -20.82 -26.09 10.50
C GLN A 33 -19.32 -26.00 10.76
N GLU A 34 -18.60 -27.12 10.64
CA GLU A 34 -17.13 -27.16 10.76
C GLU A 34 -16.47 -26.30 9.67
N ASN A 35 -16.88 -26.46 8.41
CA ASN A 35 -16.36 -25.63 7.31
C ASN A 35 -16.62 -24.12 7.51
N VAL A 36 -17.77 -23.76 8.10
CA VAL A 36 -18.05 -22.36 8.42
C VAL A 36 -17.16 -21.86 9.56
N ALA A 37 -16.92 -22.68 10.58
CA ALA A 37 -16.03 -22.33 11.67
C ALA A 37 -14.59 -22.15 11.19
N ASP A 38 -14.10 -23.06 10.36
CA ASP A 38 -12.76 -22.96 9.74
C ASP A 38 -12.63 -21.72 8.85
N ALA A 39 -13.63 -21.43 8.04
CA ALA A 39 -13.64 -20.24 7.20
C ALA A 39 -13.65 -18.93 8.03
N HIS A 40 -14.32 -18.93 9.17
CA HIS A 40 -14.27 -17.79 10.10
C HIS A 40 -12.89 -17.64 10.76
N GLU A 41 -12.26 -18.75 11.14
CA GLU A 41 -10.91 -18.72 11.71
C GLU A 41 -9.90 -18.20 10.67
N ASP A 42 -9.97 -18.70 9.43
CA ASP A 42 -9.10 -18.24 8.34
C ASP A 42 -9.32 -16.76 8.01
N LEU A 43 -10.56 -16.28 8.02
CA LEU A 43 -10.87 -14.87 7.83
C LEU A 43 -10.26 -14.01 8.95
N ASN A 44 -10.37 -14.44 10.20
CA ASN A 44 -9.79 -13.73 11.34
C ASN A 44 -8.26 -13.66 11.23
N LYS A 45 -7.61 -14.78 10.93
CA LYS A 45 -6.14 -14.81 10.70
C LYS A 45 -5.72 -13.88 9.56
N ALA A 46 -6.41 -13.94 8.43
CA ALA A 46 -6.11 -13.07 7.30
C ALA A 46 -6.30 -11.58 7.62
N ASN A 47 -7.28 -11.25 8.46
CA ASN A 47 -7.50 -9.88 8.91
C ASN A 47 -6.41 -9.42 9.90
N GLU A 48 -6.01 -10.28 10.84
CA GLU A 48 -4.90 -9.99 11.76
C GLU A 48 -3.58 -9.78 11.02
N GLU A 49 -3.28 -10.62 10.03
CA GLU A 49 -2.10 -10.47 9.17
C GLU A 49 -2.12 -9.15 8.41
N TYR A 50 -3.27 -8.78 7.84
CA TYR A 50 -3.46 -7.51 7.15
C TYR A 50 -3.22 -6.31 8.08
N LEU A 51 -3.81 -6.31 9.27
CA LEU A 51 -3.64 -5.22 10.23
C LEU A 51 -2.18 -5.09 10.69
N LYS A 52 -1.51 -6.22 10.90
CA LYS A 52 -0.10 -6.25 11.26
C LYS A 52 0.80 -5.73 10.12
N ASP A 53 0.48 -6.06 8.88
CA ASP A 53 1.20 -5.53 7.71
C ASP A 53 1.03 -4.02 7.60
N VAL A 54 -0.19 -3.50 7.78
CA VAL A 54 -0.47 -2.05 7.81
C VAL A 54 0.37 -1.35 8.88
N GLU A 55 0.38 -1.88 10.10
CA GLU A 55 1.13 -1.28 11.21
C GLU A 55 2.64 -1.30 10.97
N SER A 56 3.18 -2.45 10.53
CA SER A 56 4.61 -2.57 10.20
C SER A 56 5.02 -1.59 9.11
N TYR A 57 4.20 -1.45 8.08
CA TYR A 57 4.46 -0.54 6.98
C TYR A 57 4.40 0.93 7.40
N LYS A 58 3.49 1.30 8.32
CA LYS A 58 3.43 2.65 8.92
C LYS A 58 4.73 2.98 9.65
N ILE A 59 5.26 2.05 10.43
CA ILE A 59 6.53 2.21 11.16
C ILE A 59 7.68 2.41 10.18
N GLU A 60 7.85 1.53 9.20
CA GLU A 60 8.91 1.64 8.19
C GLU A 60 8.84 2.95 7.40
N THR A 61 7.63 3.39 7.08
CA THR A 61 7.40 4.65 6.38
C THR A 61 7.78 5.85 7.25
N ALA A 62 7.43 5.84 8.53
CA ALA A 62 7.80 6.90 9.46
C ALA A 62 9.32 7.02 9.60
N GLU A 63 10.05 5.90 9.64
CA GLU A 63 11.51 5.88 9.67
C GLU A 63 12.12 6.48 8.39
N LYS A 64 11.57 6.15 7.22
CA LYS A 64 12.02 6.73 5.93
C LYS A 64 11.78 8.23 5.87
N ILE A 65 10.62 8.70 6.32
CA ILE A 65 10.26 10.12 6.38
C ILE A 65 11.21 10.86 7.31
N GLU A 66 11.55 10.30 8.46
CA GLU A 66 12.49 10.88 9.41
C GLU A 66 13.92 10.93 8.84
N ALA A 67 14.36 9.88 8.16
CA ALA A 67 15.65 9.87 7.46
C ALA A 67 15.72 10.97 6.37
N ASN A 68 14.62 11.21 5.67
CA ASN A 68 14.52 12.31 4.70
C ASN A 68 14.63 13.67 5.39
N ASN A 69 13.94 13.88 6.53
CA ASN A 69 14.04 15.12 7.31
C ASN A 69 15.48 15.38 7.76
N LYS A 70 16.20 14.36 8.21
CA LYS A 70 17.61 14.45 8.57
C LYS A 70 18.47 14.86 7.39
N SER A 71 18.26 14.23 6.22
CA SER A 71 18.97 14.57 4.98
C SER A 71 18.72 16.03 4.57
N ILE A 72 17.50 16.53 4.72
CA ILE A 72 17.14 17.92 4.47
C ILE A 72 17.91 18.85 5.42
N ALA A 73 17.94 18.56 6.71
CA ALA A 73 18.65 19.36 7.70
C ALA A 73 20.15 19.42 7.44
N GLU A 74 20.76 18.25 7.12
CA GLU A 74 22.17 18.18 6.75
C GLU A 74 22.47 18.98 5.48
N PHE A 75 21.61 18.91 4.48
CA PHE A 75 21.78 19.66 3.26
C PHE A 75 21.60 21.18 3.47
N ASN A 76 20.63 21.60 4.26
CA ASN A 76 20.47 23.01 4.66
C ASN A 76 21.76 23.55 5.29
N THR A 77 22.37 22.80 6.20
CA THR A 77 23.64 23.19 6.84
C THR A 77 24.79 23.31 5.82
N ARG A 78 24.83 22.46 4.80
CA ARG A 78 25.85 22.49 3.76
C ARG A 78 25.73 23.71 2.86
N ILE A 79 24.52 24.05 2.43
CA ILE A 79 24.29 25.17 1.50
C ILE A 79 24.50 26.56 2.15
N GLU A 80 24.55 26.64 3.48
CA GLU A 80 24.86 27.91 4.16
C GLU A 80 26.22 28.51 3.77
N LYS A 81 27.14 27.65 3.34
CA LYS A 81 28.49 28.06 2.92
C LYS A 81 28.60 28.41 1.43
N GLU A 82 27.50 28.21 0.69
CA GLU A 82 27.48 28.49 -0.74
C GLU A 82 27.25 29.93 -1.08
N LYS A 83 27.59 30.33 -2.32
CA LYS A 83 27.33 31.68 -2.83
C LYS A 83 25.82 31.95 -2.87
N LYS A 84 25.43 33.21 -2.72
CA LYS A 84 24.05 33.64 -2.55
C LYS A 84 23.09 33.09 -3.62
N ASP A 85 23.51 33.12 -4.89
CA ASP A 85 22.69 32.68 -6.01
C ASP A 85 22.46 31.20 -5.99
N VAL A 86 23.51 30.39 -5.72
CA VAL A 86 23.50 28.95 -5.57
C VAL A 86 22.65 28.56 -4.36
N LYS A 87 22.82 29.27 -3.23
CA LYS A 87 22.02 29.06 -2.02
C LYS A 87 20.53 29.23 -2.30
N ALA A 88 20.12 30.27 -3.00
CA ALA A 88 18.71 30.54 -3.31
C ALA A 88 18.07 29.43 -4.19
N GLU A 89 18.82 28.91 -5.18
CA GLU A 89 18.35 27.79 -6.00
C GLU A 89 18.13 26.53 -5.17
N TYR A 90 19.10 26.18 -4.32
CA TYR A 90 19.00 25.00 -3.47
C TYR A 90 17.93 25.14 -2.39
N GLN A 91 17.75 26.30 -1.80
CA GLN A 91 16.67 26.54 -0.82
C GLN A 91 15.30 26.24 -1.44
N LYS A 92 15.07 26.65 -2.70
CA LYS A 92 13.81 26.32 -3.39
C LYS A 92 13.63 24.81 -3.56
N LYS A 93 14.67 24.09 -3.98
CA LYS A 93 14.63 22.63 -4.13
C LYS A 93 14.38 21.93 -2.80
N ILE A 94 14.96 22.43 -1.73
CA ILE A 94 14.74 21.90 -0.37
C ILE A 94 13.28 22.09 0.04
N MET A 95 12.73 23.28 -0.13
CA MET A 95 11.32 23.54 0.20
C MET A 95 10.38 22.58 -0.55
N ASP A 96 10.65 22.31 -1.83
CA ASP A 96 9.86 21.36 -2.62
C ASP A 96 9.98 19.92 -2.06
N LEU A 97 11.15 19.53 -1.57
CA LEU A 97 11.37 18.20 -0.97
C LEU A 97 10.75 18.09 0.43
N GLU A 98 10.84 19.15 1.24
CA GLU A 98 10.17 19.23 2.54
C GLU A 98 8.66 19.08 2.38
N GLN A 99 8.07 19.78 1.40
CA GLN A 99 6.65 19.68 1.12
C GLN A 99 6.28 18.25 0.70
N LYS A 100 7.00 17.66 -0.25
CA LYS A 100 6.75 16.28 -0.68
C LYS A 100 6.88 15.28 0.45
N ASN A 101 7.90 15.41 1.30
CA ASN A 101 8.09 14.53 2.45
C ASN A 101 6.93 14.66 3.47
N SER A 102 6.45 15.89 3.69
CA SER A 102 5.28 16.16 4.52
C SER A 102 3.99 15.56 3.93
N ASP A 103 3.82 15.69 2.61
CA ASP A 103 2.66 15.13 1.90
C ASP A 103 2.66 13.59 1.97
N MET A 104 3.84 12.95 1.88
CA MET A 104 3.97 11.51 2.06
C MET A 104 3.57 11.08 3.48
N LYS A 105 4.03 11.82 4.50
CA LYS A 105 3.60 11.57 5.88
C LYS A 105 2.09 11.66 6.02
N LYS A 106 1.50 12.74 5.53
CA LYS A 106 0.06 12.97 5.57
C LYS A 106 -0.71 11.86 4.84
N LYS A 107 -0.26 11.46 3.64
CA LYS A 107 -0.86 10.36 2.85
C LYS A 107 -0.88 9.04 3.64
N MET A 108 0.18 8.76 4.42
CA MET A 108 0.25 7.57 5.26
C MET A 108 -0.66 7.69 6.49
N ASP A 109 -0.64 8.83 7.17
CA ASP A 109 -1.45 9.08 8.38
C ASP A 109 -2.96 9.06 8.07
N GLU A 110 -3.36 9.52 6.88
CA GLU A 110 -4.74 9.57 6.41
C GLU A 110 -5.23 8.23 5.81
N TYR A 111 -4.33 7.25 5.64
CA TYR A 111 -4.75 5.94 5.14
C TYR A 111 -5.79 5.32 6.06
N LYS A 112 -6.97 5.02 5.50
CA LYS A 112 -8.04 4.32 6.19
C LYS A 112 -8.05 2.87 5.75
N GLU A 113 -8.14 1.97 6.72
CA GLU A 113 -8.23 0.54 6.47
C GLU A 113 -9.48 0.24 5.63
N SER A 114 -9.27 -0.06 4.36
CA SER A 114 -10.31 -0.29 3.36
C SER A 114 -10.25 -1.69 2.74
N GLY A 115 -9.54 -2.61 3.41
CA GLY A 115 -9.35 -3.99 3.02
C GLY A 115 -8.06 -4.26 2.24
N LYS A 116 -7.66 -5.53 2.21
CA LYS A 116 -6.37 -5.99 1.70
C LYS A 116 -6.08 -5.58 0.25
N GLU A 117 -7.08 -5.64 -0.64
CA GLU A 117 -6.88 -5.27 -2.05
C GLU A 117 -6.51 -3.79 -2.22
N ASN A 118 -7.21 -2.91 -1.50
CA ASN A 118 -6.92 -1.48 -1.53
C ASN A 118 -5.59 -1.15 -0.86
N TRP A 119 -5.20 -1.93 0.14
CA TRP A 119 -3.92 -1.83 0.80
C TRP A 119 -2.75 -2.12 -0.15
N GLU A 120 -2.81 -3.19 -0.92
CA GLU A 120 -1.78 -3.53 -1.90
C GLU A 120 -1.62 -2.46 -2.98
N LYS A 121 -2.73 -1.91 -3.46
CA LYS A 121 -2.72 -0.77 -4.40
C LYS A 121 -2.07 0.46 -3.78
N PHE A 122 -2.47 0.79 -2.54
CA PHE A 122 -1.91 1.90 -1.80
C PHE A 122 -0.40 1.75 -1.61
N LYS A 123 0.09 0.59 -1.14
CA LYS A 123 1.53 0.32 -0.98
C LYS A 123 2.29 0.50 -2.29
N THR A 124 1.73 0.01 -3.39
CA THR A 124 2.37 0.11 -4.70
C THR A 124 2.56 1.56 -5.14
N GLU A 125 1.51 2.38 -5.03
CA GLU A 125 1.57 3.80 -5.38
C GLU A 125 2.47 4.58 -4.42
N PHE A 126 2.34 4.31 -3.13
CA PHE A 126 3.10 4.98 -2.09
C PHE A 126 4.60 4.69 -2.22
N ASN A 127 4.99 3.44 -2.47
CA ASN A 127 6.39 3.08 -2.68
C ASN A 127 6.97 3.79 -3.90
N ARG A 128 6.25 3.86 -5.01
CA ARG A 128 6.69 4.62 -6.19
C ARG A 128 6.96 6.08 -5.83
N ASP A 129 6.03 6.74 -5.16
CA ASP A 129 6.14 8.15 -4.79
C ASP A 129 7.33 8.37 -3.81
N MET A 130 7.55 7.44 -2.88
CA MET A 130 8.71 7.46 -1.96
C MET A 130 10.04 7.24 -2.69
N ASP A 131 10.08 6.36 -3.68
CA ASP A 131 11.28 6.11 -4.49
C ASP A 131 11.63 7.34 -5.35
N GLU A 132 10.64 8.00 -5.93
CA GLU A 132 10.83 9.26 -6.66
C GLU A 132 11.38 10.35 -5.74
N LEU A 133 10.84 10.46 -4.52
CA LEU A 133 11.35 11.39 -3.51
C LEU A 133 12.78 11.05 -3.10
N GLY A 134 13.09 9.77 -2.85
CA GLY A 134 14.43 9.30 -2.52
C GLY A 134 15.46 9.58 -3.63
N ASN A 135 15.07 9.46 -4.89
CA ASN A 135 15.93 9.79 -6.03
C ASN A 135 16.17 11.30 -6.13
N ALA A 136 15.15 12.13 -5.86
CA ALA A 136 15.33 13.58 -5.82
C ALA A 136 16.31 14.03 -4.73
N PHE A 137 16.33 13.35 -3.57
CA PHE A 137 17.36 13.57 -2.54
C PHE A 137 18.77 13.18 -2.99
N LYS A 138 18.92 12.04 -3.68
CA LYS A 138 20.22 11.62 -4.23
C LYS A 138 20.77 12.64 -5.23
N ASP A 139 19.91 13.17 -6.10
CA ASP A 139 20.28 14.18 -7.08
C ASP A 139 20.80 15.47 -6.44
N LEU A 140 20.24 15.87 -5.29
CA LEU A 140 20.75 16.99 -4.51
C LEU A 140 22.15 16.72 -3.92
N THR A 141 22.39 15.50 -3.47
CA THR A 141 23.64 15.14 -2.80
C THR A 141 24.80 14.91 -3.77
N VAL A 142 24.54 14.35 -4.94
CA VAL A 142 25.58 13.98 -5.93
C VAL A 142 26.15 15.19 -6.67
N LYS A 143 25.33 16.19 -7.01
CA LYS A 143 25.78 17.38 -7.76
C LYS A 143 26.67 18.34 -6.95
N ASN A 144 26.81 18.14 -5.65
CA ASN A 144 27.58 19.00 -4.74
C ASN A 144 28.88 18.38 -4.22
N VAL A 145 29.34 17.28 -4.80
CA VAL A 145 30.62 16.64 -4.49
C VAL A 145 31.66 17.00 -5.58
N LYS A 146 31.78 18.29 -5.91
CA LYS A 146 32.90 18.81 -6.71
C LYS A 146 33.70 19.83 -5.90
#